data_f5f1ba123fbcf0e7223d0949c6a9ee0e
#
_entry.id   f5f1ba123fbcf0e7223d0949c6a9ee0e
#
_cell.length_a   1.000
_cell.length_b   1.000
_cell.length_c   1.000
_cell.angle_alpha   90.00
_cell.angle_beta   90.00
_cell.angle_gamma   90.00
#
_symmetry.space_group_name_H-M   'P 1'
#
loop_
_entity.id
_entity.type
_entity.pdbx_description
1 polymer ?
#
loop_
_entity_poly.entity_id
_entity_poly.type
_entity_poly.pdbx_seq_one_letter_code
_entity_poly.pdbx_strand_id
1 'polypeptide(L)'
;MGTIYQKPEIALSGAMINEGDPYLPSITTFYAVEPGKSYSASVSVLASEAIDNIDILPFQGWDKDKHDADLPMIRNHVFESDAQFPSNIVHVSEPIVMRDLTLVKVTLTPFQYNPVSKVLTVIQNAEISLEVSGESESHFQPAKRSRAFEPLYKSLVVNYEDFSRNAGDYQRPSILYVLPSNIGGLMSTVQLLMDWKHRLGYEVNYVSSSNVVNSSTNLKNYLEDAYETWDNPPEFVTLVGDVNGTYDIPTFFENFSSYNGEGDHPYSQLAGSDLFPEVMLGRLSFSSQSELNTIVGKNINYESAPYMGEDWYSRACLTGDPNTSGISCIITNENIEEILELHEYTDIN
;
A
#
# COMPACT_ATOMS: atom_id res chain seq x y z
N MET A 1 -22.16 -39.30 2.45
CA MET A 1 -20.76 -38.88 2.46
C MET A 1 -20.74 -37.42 2.07
N GLY A 2 -20.04 -36.55 2.84
CA GLY A 2 -19.90 -35.15 2.48
C GLY A 2 -18.92 -34.98 1.31
N THR A 3 -19.09 -33.93 0.51
CA THR A 3 -18.12 -33.57 -0.52
C THR A 3 -16.82 -33.12 0.11
N ILE A 4 -15.68 -33.63 -0.35
CA ILE A 4 -14.35 -33.19 0.07
C ILE A 4 -13.93 -32.12 -0.93
N TYR A 5 -13.74 -30.90 -0.44
CA TYR A 5 -13.27 -29.79 -1.26
C TYR A 5 -11.75 -29.63 -1.17
N GLN A 6 -11.15 -29.19 -2.26
CA GLN A 6 -9.76 -28.79 -2.34
C GLN A 6 -9.64 -27.26 -2.46
N LYS A 7 -8.57 -26.73 -1.90
CA LYS A 7 -8.21 -25.32 -1.98
C LYS A 7 -6.80 -25.21 -2.58
N PRO A 8 -6.66 -24.76 -3.84
CA PRO A 8 -5.35 -24.47 -4.39
C PRO A 8 -4.67 -23.36 -3.60
N GLU A 9 -3.34 -23.43 -3.46
CA GLU A 9 -2.54 -22.44 -2.75
C GLU A 9 -1.31 -22.06 -3.56
N ILE A 10 -0.93 -20.79 -3.51
CA ILE A 10 0.33 -20.26 -4.02
C ILE A 10 0.90 -19.39 -2.92
N ALA A 11 2.17 -19.54 -2.60
CA ALA A 11 2.84 -18.71 -1.62
C ALA A 11 2.75 -17.22 -2.03
N LEU A 12 2.47 -16.34 -1.08
CA LEU A 12 2.34 -14.89 -1.27
C LEU A 12 1.28 -14.48 -2.31
N SER A 13 0.24 -15.29 -2.50
CA SER A 13 -0.85 -14.99 -3.43
C SER A 13 -2.03 -14.34 -2.71
N GLY A 14 -2.79 -13.56 -3.47
CA GLY A 14 -4.14 -13.13 -3.12
C GLY A 14 -5.19 -13.98 -3.82
N ALA A 15 -6.42 -13.48 -3.85
CA ALA A 15 -7.46 -14.03 -4.68
C ALA A 15 -8.38 -12.89 -5.15
N MET A 16 -8.67 -12.87 -6.46
CA MET A 16 -9.60 -11.91 -7.05
C MET A 16 -10.90 -12.65 -7.37
N ILE A 17 -11.72 -12.87 -6.35
CA ILE A 17 -12.91 -13.70 -6.40
C ILE A 17 -14.07 -13.06 -5.63
N ASN A 18 -15.30 -13.38 -6.05
CA ASN A 18 -16.50 -12.99 -5.32
C ASN A 18 -16.92 -14.12 -4.36
N GLU A 19 -17.68 -13.77 -3.34
CA GLU A 19 -18.25 -14.75 -2.44
C GLU A 19 -19.09 -15.78 -3.22
N GLY A 20 -18.86 -17.05 -2.94
CA GLY A 20 -19.50 -18.17 -3.61
C GLY A 20 -18.87 -18.64 -4.91
N ASP A 21 -17.86 -17.94 -5.45
CA ASP A 21 -17.08 -18.40 -6.62
C ASP A 21 -16.02 -19.46 -6.23
N PRO A 22 -15.51 -20.27 -7.16
CA PRO A 22 -14.41 -21.19 -6.87
C PRO A 22 -13.17 -20.46 -6.34
N TYR A 23 -12.64 -20.91 -5.20
CA TYR A 23 -11.45 -20.32 -4.60
C TYR A 23 -10.20 -20.63 -5.43
N LEU A 24 -9.80 -19.70 -6.27
CA LEU A 24 -8.61 -19.80 -7.11
C LEU A 24 -7.63 -18.65 -6.78
N PRO A 25 -6.42 -18.95 -6.30
CA PRO A 25 -5.45 -17.91 -5.97
C PRO A 25 -4.95 -17.18 -7.21
N SER A 26 -4.58 -15.90 -7.02
CA SER A 26 -4.05 -15.03 -8.06
C SER A 26 -2.76 -14.36 -7.62
N ILE A 27 -1.90 -14.06 -8.58
CA ILE A 27 -0.66 -13.30 -8.40
C ILE A 27 -0.86 -11.91 -8.98
N THR A 28 -0.54 -10.88 -8.21
CA THR A 28 -0.63 -9.49 -8.65
C THR A 28 0.76 -8.88 -8.72
N THR A 29 1.04 -8.22 -9.84
CA THR A 29 2.29 -7.49 -10.08
C THR A 29 2.00 -6.12 -10.68
N PHE A 30 2.95 -5.19 -10.58
CA PHE A 30 2.85 -3.87 -11.19
C PHE A 30 3.88 -3.72 -12.30
N TYR A 31 3.46 -3.10 -13.38
CA TYR A 31 4.32 -2.73 -14.50
C TYR A 31 4.27 -1.22 -14.70
N ALA A 32 5.43 -0.61 -14.85
CA ALA A 32 5.53 0.77 -15.28
C ALA A 32 5.22 0.87 -16.77
N VAL A 33 4.42 1.87 -17.13
CA VAL A 33 3.90 2.08 -18.48
C VAL A 33 3.98 3.56 -18.89
N GLU A 34 3.74 3.84 -20.17
CA GLU A 34 3.69 5.22 -20.66
C GLU A 34 2.44 5.94 -20.13
N PRO A 35 2.58 7.18 -19.62
CA PRO A 35 1.43 7.98 -19.22
C PRO A 35 0.46 8.26 -20.38
N GLY A 36 -0.83 8.39 -20.03
CA GLY A 36 -1.88 8.74 -21.01
C GLY A 36 -2.30 7.61 -21.94
N LYS A 37 -1.90 6.37 -21.67
CA LYS A 37 -2.27 5.19 -22.43
C LYS A 37 -3.04 4.21 -21.56
N SER A 38 -4.02 3.52 -22.15
CA SER A 38 -4.68 2.34 -21.59
C SER A 38 -4.02 1.07 -22.14
N TYR A 39 -4.04 0.01 -21.34
CA TYR A 39 -3.34 -1.23 -21.65
C TYR A 39 -4.27 -2.44 -21.54
N SER A 40 -4.01 -3.42 -22.38
CA SER A 40 -4.58 -4.77 -22.30
C SER A 40 -3.46 -5.80 -22.24
N ALA A 41 -3.79 -7.00 -21.83
CA ALA A 41 -2.84 -8.12 -21.84
C ALA A 41 -3.30 -9.24 -22.75
N SER A 42 -2.35 -9.80 -23.49
CA SER A 42 -2.50 -11.09 -24.14
C SER A 42 -1.68 -12.15 -23.39
N VAL A 43 -2.16 -13.40 -23.40
CA VAL A 43 -1.53 -14.52 -22.69
C VAL A 43 -1.30 -15.66 -23.66
N SER A 44 -0.07 -16.15 -23.73
CA SER A 44 0.30 -17.40 -24.38
C SER A 44 0.62 -18.46 -23.33
N VAL A 45 -0.23 -19.45 -23.16
CA VAL A 45 0.02 -20.58 -22.26
C VAL A 45 1.03 -21.53 -22.92
N LEU A 46 2.20 -21.69 -22.31
CA LEU A 46 3.29 -22.52 -22.82
C LEU A 46 3.26 -23.93 -22.23
N ALA A 47 2.81 -24.07 -20.98
CA ALA A 47 2.64 -25.35 -20.32
C ALA A 47 1.47 -25.33 -19.34
N SER A 48 0.67 -26.38 -19.33
CA SER A 48 -0.43 -26.57 -18.38
C SER A 48 -0.62 -28.04 -18.08
N GLU A 49 -1.25 -28.32 -16.94
CA GLU A 49 -1.62 -29.67 -16.48
C GLU A 49 -3.10 -29.68 -16.09
N ALA A 50 -3.82 -30.71 -16.46
CA ALA A 50 -5.20 -30.93 -16.06
C ALA A 50 -5.28 -31.96 -14.93
N ILE A 51 -6.03 -31.65 -13.89
CA ILE A 51 -6.28 -32.51 -12.74
C ILE A 51 -7.77 -32.82 -12.71
N ASP A 52 -8.13 -34.08 -12.84
CA ASP A 52 -9.52 -34.55 -12.89
C ASP A 52 -10.09 -34.81 -11.49
N ASN A 53 -11.42 -34.85 -11.42
CA ASN A 53 -12.18 -35.17 -10.20
C ASN A 53 -11.89 -34.26 -9.00
N ILE A 54 -11.68 -32.97 -9.26
CA ILE A 54 -11.45 -31.96 -8.26
C ILE A 54 -12.75 -31.20 -7.93
N ASP A 55 -13.08 -31.09 -6.66
CA ASP A 55 -14.12 -30.21 -6.16
C ASP A 55 -13.44 -29.01 -5.48
N ILE A 56 -13.45 -27.85 -6.13
CA ILE A 56 -12.84 -26.63 -5.57
C ILE A 56 -13.78 -26.01 -4.51
N LEU A 57 -13.17 -25.59 -3.39
CA LEU A 57 -13.89 -24.91 -2.30
C LEU A 57 -14.49 -23.60 -2.84
N PRO A 58 -15.80 -23.35 -2.67
CA PRO A 58 -16.36 -22.02 -2.91
C PRO A 58 -15.79 -21.03 -1.89
N PHE A 59 -15.39 -19.85 -2.37
CA PHE A 59 -14.95 -18.77 -1.48
C PHE A 59 -16.11 -18.35 -0.58
N GLN A 60 -15.89 -18.37 0.72
CA GLN A 60 -16.85 -17.92 1.70
C GLN A 60 -16.43 -16.56 2.21
N GLY A 61 -17.37 -15.62 2.23
CA GLY A 61 -17.15 -14.32 2.85
C GLY A 61 -16.77 -14.49 4.33
N TRP A 62 -16.05 -13.53 4.84
CA TRP A 62 -15.69 -13.49 6.25
C TRP A 62 -16.72 -12.69 7.03
N ASP A 63 -17.31 -13.30 8.06
CA ASP A 63 -18.19 -12.63 9.02
C ASP A 63 -17.49 -12.58 10.39
N LYS A 64 -17.08 -11.38 10.81
CA LYS A 64 -16.36 -11.16 12.07
C LYS A 64 -17.12 -11.62 13.34
N ASP A 65 -18.44 -11.73 13.25
CA ASP A 65 -19.32 -12.06 14.38
C ASP A 65 -19.68 -13.55 14.42
N LYS A 66 -19.21 -14.34 13.47
CA LYS A 66 -19.50 -15.78 13.35
C LYS A 66 -18.26 -16.59 13.05
N HIS A 67 -18.22 -17.81 13.58
CA HIS A 67 -17.24 -18.80 13.14
C HIS A 67 -17.62 -19.33 11.76
N ASP A 68 -16.63 -19.57 10.89
CA ASP A 68 -16.81 -20.11 9.54
C ASP A 68 -17.69 -21.37 9.50
N ALA A 69 -17.62 -22.20 10.54
CA ALA A 69 -18.42 -23.42 10.67
C ALA A 69 -19.93 -23.19 10.82
N ASP A 70 -20.33 -21.99 11.22
CA ASP A 70 -21.73 -21.63 11.49
C ASP A 70 -22.41 -20.94 10.31
N LEU A 71 -21.64 -20.64 9.24
CA LEU A 71 -22.15 -20.03 8.03
C LEU A 71 -22.67 -21.05 7.04
N PRO A 72 -23.85 -20.84 6.42
CA PRO A 72 -24.27 -21.68 5.32
C PRO A 72 -23.30 -21.53 4.14
N MET A 73 -22.87 -22.64 3.56
CA MET A 73 -22.00 -22.62 2.39
C MET A 73 -22.69 -21.92 1.22
N ILE A 74 -22.12 -20.80 0.80
CA ILE A 74 -22.57 -20.05 -0.38
C ILE A 74 -21.89 -20.64 -1.62
N ARG A 75 -22.66 -20.86 -2.68
CA ARG A 75 -22.19 -21.29 -4.00
C ARG A 75 -22.82 -20.42 -5.06
N ASN A 76 -22.01 -19.84 -5.92
CA ASN A 76 -22.46 -19.00 -7.01
C ASN A 76 -22.89 -19.84 -8.22
N HIS A 77 -23.65 -19.26 -9.15
CA HIS A 77 -24.11 -19.89 -10.39
C HIS A 77 -22.97 -20.41 -11.27
N VAL A 78 -21.74 -19.92 -11.09
CA VAL A 78 -20.54 -20.41 -11.75
C VAL A 78 -20.38 -21.93 -11.59
N PHE A 79 -20.77 -22.50 -10.45
CA PHE A 79 -20.70 -23.93 -10.18
C PHE A 79 -21.69 -24.79 -11.00
N GLU A 80 -22.65 -24.18 -11.69
CA GLU A 80 -23.63 -24.82 -12.56
C GLU A 80 -23.22 -24.71 -14.05
N SER A 81 -22.15 -23.97 -14.34
CA SER A 81 -21.70 -23.68 -15.69
C SER A 81 -20.71 -24.74 -16.21
N ASP A 82 -20.96 -25.26 -17.39
CA ASP A 82 -20.00 -26.11 -18.12
C ASP A 82 -19.01 -25.25 -18.91
N ALA A 83 -18.29 -24.40 -18.20
CA ALA A 83 -17.29 -23.46 -18.75
C ALA A 83 -16.10 -23.32 -17.81
N GLN A 84 -14.98 -22.93 -18.38
CA GLN A 84 -13.79 -22.61 -17.58
C GLN A 84 -13.98 -21.31 -16.78
N PHE A 85 -13.68 -21.36 -15.49
CA PHE A 85 -13.64 -20.21 -14.60
C PHE A 85 -12.23 -20.01 -14.00
N PRO A 86 -11.67 -18.79 -14.00
CA PRO A 86 -12.16 -17.65 -14.73
C PRO A 86 -12.04 -17.84 -16.24
N SER A 87 -12.90 -17.20 -17.02
CA SER A 87 -12.82 -17.25 -18.49
C SER A 87 -11.59 -16.51 -19.02
N ASN A 88 -11.17 -15.46 -18.31
CA ASN A 88 -9.93 -14.71 -18.57
C ASN A 88 -9.02 -14.84 -17.34
N ILE A 89 -7.81 -15.36 -17.57
CA ILE A 89 -6.83 -15.62 -16.51
C ILE A 89 -5.94 -14.41 -16.19
N VAL A 90 -5.98 -13.37 -17.01
CA VAL A 90 -5.20 -12.13 -16.79
C VAL A 90 -6.12 -10.92 -16.84
N HIS A 91 -5.95 -10.06 -15.86
CA HIS A 91 -6.61 -8.76 -15.78
C HIS A 91 -5.58 -7.64 -15.68
N VAL A 92 -5.80 -6.55 -16.42
CA VAL A 92 -5.02 -5.32 -16.34
C VAL A 92 -5.92 -4.22 -15.80
N SER A 93 -5.43 -3.46 -14.83
CA SER A 93 -6.17 -2.31 -14.30
C SER A 93 -6.13 -1.12 -15.26
N GLU A 94 -7.00 -0.16 -15.01
CA GLU A 94 -6.76 1.20 -15.49
C GLU A 94 -5.40 1.71 -14.97
N PRO A 95 -4.79 2.67 -15.66
CA PRO A 95 -3.53 3.26 -15.22
C PRO A 95 -3.66 3.89 -13.82
N ILE A 96 -2.66 3.64 -13.01
CA ILE A 96 -2.50 4.08 -11.63
C ILE A 96 -1.30 5.02 -11.61
N VAL A 97 -1.38 6.08 -10.82
CA VAL A 97 -0.26 7.00 -10.62
C VAL A 97 0.38 6.72 -9.27
N MET A 98 1.68 6.64 -9.24
CA MET A 98 2.47 6.60 -8.02
C MET A 98 3.63 7.58 -8.19
N ARG A 99 3.42 8.81 -7.77
CA ARG A 99 4.32 9.95 -7.91
C ARG A 99 4.79 10.19 -9.36
N ASP A 100 5.99 9.74 -9.74
CA ASP A 100 6.59 9.96 -11.06
C ASP A 100 6.45 8.75 -12.02
N LEU A 101 5.75 7.71 -11.60
CA LEU A 101 5.46 6.55 -12.44
C LEU A 101 3.97 6.39 -12.70
N THR A 102 3.65 6.04 -13.93
CA THR A 102 2.35 5.47 -14.30
C THR A 102 2.50 3.96 -14.31
N LEU A 103 1.61 3.28 -13.61
CA LEU A 103 1.62 1.84 -13.41
C LEU A 103 0.34 1.22 -13.91
N VAL A 104 0.41 -0.05 -14.29
CA VAL A 104 -0.77 -0.92 -14.39
C VAL A 104 -0.59 -2.12 -13.47
N LYS A 105 -1.66 -2.50 -12.81
CA LYS A 105 -1.75 -3.72 -12.03
C LYS A 105 -2.12 -4.87 -12.96
N VAL A 106 -1.29 -5.89 -13.03
CA VAL A 106 -1.54 -7.12 -13.77
C VAL A 106 -1.82 -8.24 -12.76
N THR A 107 -3.01 -8.81 -12.83
CA THR A 107 -3.41 -9.92 -11.98
C THR A 107 -3.54 -11.19 -12.83
N LEU A 108 -2.75 -12.21 -12.52
CA LEU A 108 -2.77 -13.51 -13.14
C LEU A 108 -3.42 -14.52 -12.20
N THR A 109 -4.45 -15.24 -12.66
CA THR A 109 -4.99 -16.43 -12.01
C THR A 109 -4.47 -17.65 -12.78
N PRO A 110 -3.41 -18.35 -12.31
CA PRO A 110 -2.80 -19.45 -13.06
C PRO A 110 -3.59 -20.78 -12.95
N PHE A 111 -4.88 -20.65 -12.77
CA PHE A 111 -5.83 -21.75 -12.66
C PHE A 111 -7.07 -21.49 -13.49
N GLN A 112 -7.61 -22.54 -14.09
CA GLN A 112 -8.96 -22.53 -14.65
C GLN A 112 -9.69 -23.78 -14.19
N TYR A 113 -10.90 -23.63 -13.69
CA TYR A 113 -11.70 -24.71 -13.18
C TYR A 113 -13.02 -24.83 -13.94
N ASN A 114 -13.35 -26.03 -14.39
CA ASN A 114 -14.67 -26.33 -14.90
C ASN A 114 -15.45 -27.14 -13.84
N PRO A 115 -16.47 -26.56 -13.21
CA PRO A 115 -17.18 -27.20 -12.10
C PRO A 115 -18.03 -28.41 -12.50
N VAL A 116 -18.52 -28.46 -13.75
CA VAL A 116 -19.37 -29.56 -14.25
C VAL A 116 -18.52 -30.77 -14.57
N SER A 117 -17.43 -30.60 -15.29
CA SER A 117 -16.48 -31.69 -15.58
C SER A 117 -15.55 -32.00 -14.40
N LYS A 118 -15.49 -31.14 -13.38
CA LYS A 118 -14.59 -31.21 -12.21
C LYS A 118 -13.11 -31.29 -12.60
N VAL A 119 -12.73 -30.52 -13.60
CA VAL A 119 -11.36 -30.46 -14.10
C VAL A 119 -10.74 -29.12 -13.69
N LEU A 120 -9.61 -29.20 -13.00
CA LEU A 120 -8.75 -28.04 -12.69
C LEU A 120 -7.57 -28.03 -13.65
N THR A 121 -7.46 -27.01 -14.47
CA THR A 121 -6.28 -26.74 -15.30
C THR A 121 -5.33 -25.83 -14.53
N VAL A 122 -4.10 -26.31 -14.30
CA VAL A 122 -3.01 -25.57 -13.67
C VAL A 122 -2.08 -25.05 -14.76
N ILE A 123 -1.91 -23.75 -14.85
CA ILE A 123 -1.00 -23.11 -15.81
C ILE A 123 0.38 -23.02 -15.16
N GLN A 124 1.30 -23.81 -15.68
CA GLN A 124 2.66 -23.93 -15.13
C GLN A 124 3.63 -22.93 -15.74
N ASN A 125 3.38 -22.52 -16.99
CA ASN A 125 4.19 -21.54 -17.69
C ASN A 125 3.33 -20.75 -18.68
N ALA A 126 3.45 -19.43 -18.66
CA ALA A 126 2.77 -18.54 -19.60
C ALA A 126 3.61 -17.29 -19.87
N GLU A 127 3.47 -16.76 -21.06
CA GLU A 127 3.98 -15.42 -21.42
C GLU A 127 2.82 -14.42 -21.42
N ILE A 128 3.02 -13.29 -20.76
CA ILE A 128 2.08 -12.18 -20.72
C ILE A 128 2.70 -11.02 -21.47
N SER A 129 1.98 -10.52 -22.47
CA SER A 129 2.38 -9.33 -23.22
C SER A 129 1.40 -8.20 -22.95
N LEU A 130 1.91 -7.04 -22.57
CA LEU A 130 1.13 -5.81 -22.42
C LEU A 130 1.12 -5.06 -23.76
N GLU A 131 -0.05 -4.63 -24.19
CA GLU A 131 -0.27 -3.90 -25.43
C GLU A 131 -1.08 -2.65 -25.17
N VAL A 132 -0.72 -1.54 -25.83
CA VAL A 132 -1.54 -0.32 -25.79
C VAL A 132 -2.89 -0.61 -26.43
N SER A 133 -3.96 -0.44 -25.67
CA SER A 133 -5.34 -0.66 -26.13
C SER A 133 -6.10 0.62 -26.47
N GLY A 134 -5.57 1.78 -26.06
CA GLY A 134 -6.19 3.08 -26.31
C GLY A 134 -5.48 4.21 -25.59
N GLU A 135 -6.12 5.38 -25.61
CA GLU A 135 -5.72 6.53 -24.81
C GLU A 135 -6.43 6.47 -23.47
N SER A 136 -5.73 6.85 -22.39
CA SER A 136 -6.33 7.05 -21.08
C SER A 136 -6.74 8.53 -20.94
N GLU A 137 -7.89 8.77 -20.33
CA GLU A 137 -8.34 10.14 -20.00
C GLU A 137 -7.53 10.78 -18.85
N SER A 138 -6.67 10.01 -18.22
CA SER A 138 -5.79 10.50 -17.16
C SER A 138 -4.75 11.45 -17.74
N HIS A 139 -5.00 12.75 -17.63
CA HIS A 139 -4.10 13.83 -18.03
C HIS A 139 -3.03 14.10 -16.96
N PHE A 140 -2.52 13.06 -16.36
CA PHE A 140 -1.51 13.20 -15.32
C PHE A 140 -0.15 13.55 -15.93
N GLN A 141 0.44 14.64 -15.43
CA GLN A 141 1.85 14.95 -15.68
C GLN A 141 2.67 14.42 -14.50
N PRO A 142 3.60 13.47 -14.72
CA PRO A 142 4.43 12.95 -13.64
C PRO A 142 5.19 14.08 -12.95
N ALA A 143 5.22 14.06 -11.62
CA ALA A 143 6.11 14.90 -10.84
C ALA A 143 7.59 14.59 -11.16
N LYS A 144 8.48 15.45 -10.68
CA LYS A 144 9.92 15.17 -10.75
C LYS A 144 10.25 13.88 -9.99
N ARG A 145 11.22 13.13 -10.51
CA ARG A 145 11.66 11.86 -9.92
C ARG A 145 12.13 12.03 -8.49
N SER A 146 11.73 11.11 -7.65
CA SER A 146 12.07 11.07 -6.22
C SER A 146 12.98 9.89 -5.89
N ARG A 147 14.10 10.17 -5.22
CA ARG A 147 14.97 9.09 -4.70
C ARG A 147 14.32 8.35 -3.54
N ALA A 148 13.42 9.00 -2.80
CA ALA A 148 12.73 8.39 -1.68
C ALA A 148 11.78 7.26 -2.13
N PHE A 149 11.25 7.34 -3.35
CA PHE A 149 10.36 6.32 -3.92
C PHE A 149 11.08 5.14 -4.59
N GLU A 150 12.38 5.28 -4.90
CA GLU A 150 13.17 4.23 -5.57
C GLU A 150 13.10 2.84 -4.91
N PRO A 151 13.21 2.70 -3.57
CA PRO A 151 13.10 1.40 -2.93
C PRO A 151 11.73 0.74 -3.12
N LEU A 152 10.66 1.54 -3.12
CA LEU A 152 9.30 1.05 -3.39
C LEU A 152 9.16 0.56 -4.82
N TYR A 153 9.62 1.35 -5.79
CA TYR A 153 9.57 0.97 -7.20
C TYR A 153 10.33 -0.33 -7.47
N LYS A 154 11.54 -0.47 -6.92
CA LYS A 154 12.34 -1.68 -7.06
C LYS A 154 11.71 -2.92 -6.45
N SER A 155 10.90 -2.76 -5.41
CA SER A 155 10.22 -3.88 -4.76
C SER A 155 8.88 -4.24 -5.41
N LEU A 156 8.20 -3.27 -6.05
CA LEU A 156 6.84 -3.44 -6.53
C LEU A 156 6.73 -3.60 -8.04
N VAL A 157 7.61 -2.95 -8.81
CA VAL A 157 7.49 -2.81 -10.26
C VAL A 157 8.43 -3.78 -10.98
N VAL A 158 7.85 -4.74 -11.71
CA VAL A 158 8.60 -5.84 -12.34
C VAL A 158 9.60 -5.34 -13.38
N ASN A 159 9.23 -4.38 -14.21
CA ASN A 159 10.05 -3.83 -15.28
C ASN A 159 10.74 -2.51 -14.91
N TYR A 160 10.94 -2.24 -13.61
CA TYR A 160 11.51 -0.97 -13.16
C TYR A 160 12.90 -0.68 -13.75
N GLU A 161 13.73 -1.71 -13.88
CA GLU A 161 15.10 -1.57 -14.39
C GLU A 161 15.16 -1.24 -15.91
N ASP A 162 14.06 -1.45 -16.64
CA ASP A 162 13.96 -1.10 -18.06
C ASP A 162 13.82 0.43 -18.28
N PHE A 163 13.45 1.16 -17.21
CA PHE A 163 13.33 2.61 -17.26
C PHE A 163 14.67 3.27 -17.00
N SER A 164 15.24 3.88 -18.05
CA SER A 164 16.49 4.65 -17.94
C SER A 164 16.31 5.84 -16.99
N ARG A 165 17.15 5.94 -15.95
CA ARG A 165 17.12 7.01 -14.96
C ARG A 165 18.48 7.70 -14.87
N ASN A 166 18.54 8.97 -15.23
CA ASN A 166 19.75 9.78 -15.12
C ASN A 166 19.78 10.50 -13.77
N ALA A 167 20.98 10.66 -13.21
CA ALA A 167 21.15 11.32 -11.91
C ALA A 167 20.61 12.76 -11.87
N GLY A 168 20.59 13.46 -13.02
CA GLY A 168 20.09 14.83 -13.15
C GLY A 168 18.55 14.95 -13.19
N ASP A 169 17.84 13.83 -13.30
CA ASP A 169 16.38 13.84 -13.39
C ASP A 169 15.68 13.88 -12.03
N TYR A 170 16.45 13.67 -10.93
CA TYR A 170 15.92 13.65 -9.60
C TYR A 170 15.80 15.05 -8.99
N GLN A 171 14.68 15.25 -8.30
CA GLN A 171 14.52 16.45 -7.49
C GLN A 171 15.47 16.45 -6.27
N ARG A 172 15.59 17.61 -5.62
CA ARG A 172 16.25 17.70 -4.32
C ARG A 172 15.35 17.07 -3.26
N PRO A 173 15.91 16.34 -2.28
CA PRO A 173 15.12 15.84 -1.16
C PRO A 173 14.34 16.97 -0.49
N SER A 174 13.05 16.77 -0.23
CA SER A 174 12.16 17.83 0.25
C SER A 174 11.19 17.33 1.31
N ILE A 175 10.99 18.14 2.34
CA ILE A 175 10.05 17.87 3.44
C ILE A 175 9.16 19.08 3.65
N LEU A 176 7.85 18.85 3.76
CA LEU A 176 6.88 19.83 4.19
C LEU A 176 6.36 19.47 5.59
N TYR A 177 6.57 20.38 6.56
CA TYR A 177 5.99 20.28 7.88
C TYR A 177 4.65 21.00 7.93
N VAL A 178 3.61 20.32 8.34
CA VAL A 178 2.29 20.89 8.61
C VAL A 178 2.17 21.10 10.11
N LEU A 179 2.05 22.34 10.54
CA LEU A 179 2.05 22.74 11.95
C LEU A 179 0.69 23.32 12.34
N PRO A 180 0.24 23.13 13.58
CA PRO A 180 -0.95 23.81 14.09
C PRO A 180 -0.82 25.32 14.00
N SER A 181 -1.92 26.02 13.78
CA SER A 181 -1.90 27.49 13.66
C SER A 181 -1.46 28.21 14.95
N ASN A 182 -1.56 27.54 16.08
CA ASN A 182 -1.16 28.03 17.39
C ASN A 182 0.19 27.50 17.87
N ILE A 183 1.03 26.96 16.98
CA ILE A 183 2.33 26.36 17.31
C ILE A 183 3.35 27.36 17.93
N GLY A 184 3.10 28.65 17.83
CA GLY A 184 4.06 29.72 18.13
C GLY A 184 4.96 29.51 19.34
N GLY A 185 4.40 29.11 20.50
CA GLY A 185 5.18 28.83 21.71
C GLY A 185 6.10 27.62 21.64
N LEU A 186 5.84 26.67 20.71
CA LEU A 186 6.58 25.45 20.51
C LEU A 186 7.46 25.45 19.26
N MET A 187 7.40 26.53 18.48
CA MET A 187 8.13 26.64 17.21
C MET A 187 9.63 26.41 17.35
N SER A 188 10.24 26.84 18.46
CA SER A 188 11.66 26.61 18.71
C SER A 188 12.04 25.12 18.80
N THR A 189 11.14 24.27 19.28
CA THR A 189 11.36 22.83 19.34
C THR A 189 11.25 22.22 17.96
N VAL A 190 10.22 22.58 17.18
CA VAL A 190 10.06 22.10 15.80
C VAL A 190 11.22 22.56 14.92
N GLN A 191 11.71 23.79 15.15
CA GLN A 191 12.85 24.35 14.42
C GLN A 191 14.10 23.48 14.54
N LEU A 192 14.35 22.85 15.69
CA LEU A 192 15.49 21.93 15.86
C LEU A 192 15.42 20.75 14.86
N LEU A 193 14.23 20.20 14.67
CA LEU A 193 14.02 19.11 13.73
C LEU A 193 14.16 19.59 12.27
N MET A 194 13.59 20.75 11.95
CA MET A 194 13.71 21.35 10.62
C MET A 194 15.18 21.70 10.29
N ASP A 195 15.91 22.28 11.23
CA ASP A 195 17.34 22.60 11.06
C ASP A 195 18.19 21.33 10.91
N TRP A 196 17.82 20.26 11.61
CA TRP A 196 18.46 18.95 11.46
C TRP A 196 18.27 18.41 10.04
N LYS A 197 17.04 18.39 9.53
CA LYS A 197 16.74 17.92 8.17
C LYS A 197 17.41 18.80 7.11
N HIS A 198 17.43 20.11 7.32
CA HIS A 198 18.15 21.03 6.43
C HIS A 198 19.65 20.72 6.36
N ARG A 199 20.30 20.42 7.49
CA ARG A 199 21.70 19.97 7.52
C ARG A 199 21.95 18.64 6.81
N LEU A 200 20.96 17.77 6.74
CA LEU A 200 21.01 16.54 5.97
C LEU A 200 20.79 16.76 4.45
N GLY A 201 20.56 18.01 4.03
CA GLY A 201 20.44 18.37 2.61
C GLY A 201 19.01 18.45 2.08
N TYR A 202 18.01 18.30 2.95
CA TYR A 202 16.61 18.48 2.53
C TYR A 202 16.29 19.95 2.31
N GLU A 203 15.46 20.23 1.32
CA GLU A 203 14.68 21.46 1.26
C GLU A 203 13.53 21.34 2.24
N VAL A 204 13.49 22.22 3.23
CA VAL A 204 12.54 22.16 4.35
C VAL A 204 11.59 23.33 4.25
N ASN A 205 10.32 23.02 4.10
CA ASN A 205 9.22 23.98 4.11
C ASN A 205 8.28 23.70 5.27
N TYR A 206 7.50 24.69 5.68
CA TYR A 206 6.42 24.48 6.64
C TYR A 206 5.21 25.37 6.35
N VAL A 207 4.05 24.92 6.80
CA VAL A 207 2.82 25.69 6.81
C VAL A 207 2.16 25.60 8.19
N SER A 208 1.66 26.77 8.68
CA SER A 208 0.91 26.87 9.95
C SER A 208 -0.26 27.85 9.84
N SER A 209 -0.68 28.16 8.61
CA SER A 209 -1.81 29.07 8.35
C SER A 209 -3.12 28.46 8.80
N SER A 210 -3.89 29.18 9.61
CA SER A 210 -5.23 28.75 10.01
C SER A 210 -6.18 28.53 8.81
N ASN A 211 -5.95 29.18 7.67
CA ASN A 211 -6.74 28.96 6.47
C ASN A 211 -6.45 27.61 5.81
N VAL A 212 -5.29 27.02 6.09
CA VAL A 212 -4.87 25.71 5.58
C VAL A 212 -5.25 24.59 6.55
N VAL A 213 -4.86 24.75 7.82
CA VAL A 213 -4.97 23.68 8.82
C VAL A 213 -6.30 23.69 9.59
N ASN A 214 -7.32 24.39 9.12
CA ASN A 214 -8.64 24.46 9.77
C ASN A 214 -9.60 23.32 9.36
N SER A 215 -9.28 22.57 8.32
CA SER A 215 -10.05 21.39 7.88
C SER A 215 -9.19 20.44 7.07
N SER A 216 -9.58 19.16 7.06
CA SER A 216 -8.91 18.14 6.23
C SER A 216 -8.97 18.48 4.74
N THR A 217 -10.09 19.00 4.25
CA THR A 217 -10.23 19.40 2.84
C THR A 217 -9.27 20.54 2.47
N ASN A 218 -9.18 21.58 3.29
CA ASN A 218 -8.28 22.70 3.00
C ASN A 218 -6.81 22.30 3.05
N LEU A 219 -6.45 21.45 4.01
CA LEU A 219 -5.10 20.90 4.08
C LEU A 219 -4.78 20.03 2.87
N LYS A 220 -5.70 19.14 2.48
CA LYS A 220 -5.52 18.32 1.27
C LYS A 220 -5.33 19.18 0.02
N ASN A 221 -6.20 20.16 -0.21
CA ASN A 221 -6.09 21.07 -1.36
C ASN A 221 -4.73 21.82 -1.37
N TYR A 222 -4.22 22.19 -0.21
CA TYR A 222 -2.91 22.82 -0.10
C TYR A 222 -1.77 21.85 -0.46
N LEU A 223 -1.87 20.58 -0.05
CA LEU A 223 -0.88 19.54 -0.38
C LEU A 223 -0.92 19.21 -1.89
N GLU A 224 -2.11 19.14 -2.48
CA GLU A 224 -2.29 18.96 -3.92
C GLU A 224 -1.67 20.14 -4.70
N ASP A 225 -1.95 21.38 -4.31
CA ASP A 225 -1.34 22.57 -4.90
C ASP A 225 0.19 22.56 -4.77
N ALA A 226 0.71 22.19 -3.60
CA ALA A 226 2.14 22.08 -3.38
C ALA A 226 2.80 21.00 -4.25
N TYR A 227 2.12 19.88 -4.44
CA TYR A 227 2.59 18.78 -5.28
C TYR A 227 2.58 19.16 -6.77
N GLU A 228 1.53 19.83 -7.23
CA GLU A 228 1.33 20.17 -8.64
C GLU A 228 2.14 21.39 -9.11
N THR A 229 2.28 22.40 -8.23
CA THR A 229 2.75 23.71 -8.66
C THR A 229 4.16 24.09 -8.20
N TRP A 230 4.69 23.45 -7.14
CA TRP A 230 6.02 23.80 -6.66
C TRP A 230 7.12 23.27 -7.58
N ASP A 231 8.17 24.06 -7.76
CA ASP A 231 9.34 23.64 -8.53
C ASP A 231 10.04 22.41 -7.94
N ASN A 232 9.95 22.24 -6.60
CA ASN A 232 10.46 21.09 -5.87
C ASN A 232 9.37 20.58 -4.92
N PRO A 233 8.42 19.78 -5.41
CA PRO A 233 7.29 19.30 -4.62
C PRO A 233 7.74 18.44 -3.44
N PRO A 234 6.98 18.39 -2.33
CA PRO A 234 7.37 17.61 -1.16
C PRO A 234 7.46 16.12 -1.50
N GLU A 235 8.55 15.45 -1.06
CA GLU A 235 8.66 14.00 -1.03
C GLU A 235 8.09 13.44 0.28
N PHE A 236 8.27 14.20 1.35
CA PHE A 236 7.80 13.86 2.69
C PHE A 236 6.86 14.94 3.20
N VAL A 237 5.77 14.53 3.82
CA VAL A 237 4.86 15.41 4.57
C VAL A 237 4.82 14.93 6.00
N THR A 238 5.09 15.83 6.95
CA THR A 238 5.03 15.53 8.37
C THR A 238 3.97 16.39 9.04
N LEU A 239 2.90 15.76 9.51
CA LEU A 239 1.86 16.40 10.31
C LEU A 239 2.35 16.47 11.76
N VAL A 240 2.58 17.69 12.27
CA VAL A 240 3.12 17.91 13.63
C VAL A 240 1.98 18.35 14.54
N GLY A 241 1.29 17.40 15.12
CA GLY A 241 0.11 17.62 15.97
C GLY A 241 -0.78 16.40 16.04
N ASP A 242 -1.66 16.35 17.01
CA ASP A 242 -2.64 15.30 17.17
C ASP A 242 -3.87 15.57 16.27
N VAL A 243 -4.82 14.64 16.22
CA VAL A 243 -6.09 14.77 15.47
C VAL A 243 -7.09 15.66 16.21
N ASN A 244 -6.88 15.90 17.50
CA ASN A 244 -7.72 16.73 18.35
C ASN A 244 -6.88 17.40 19.46
N GLY A 245 -7.52 18.27 20.27
CA GLY A 245 -6.86 18.92 21.41
C GLY A 245 -6.31 20.31 21.09
N THR A 246 -5.24 20.70 21.80
CA THR A 246 -4.69 22.07 21.72
C THR A 246 -3.88 22.27 20.44
N TYR A 247 -3.14 21.28 20.01
CA TYR A 247 -2.24 21.33 18.86
C TYR A 247 -2.72 20.36 17.78
N ASP A 248 -3.93 20.59 17.31
CA ASP A 248 -4.58 19.72 16.36
C ASP A 248 -4.19 20.01 14.90
N ILE A 249 -4.02 18.95 14.15
CA ILE A 249 -4.00 18.94 12.70
C ILE A 249 -5.16 18.04 12.25
N PRO A 250 -6.11 18.56 11.47
CA PRO A 250 -7.30 17.79 11.08
C PRO A 250 -6.92 16.52 10.33
N THR A 251 -7.78 15.51 10.42
CA THR A 251 -7.66 14.24 9.69
C THR A 251 -8.97 13.96 8.96
N PHE A 252 -8.97 12.97 8.08
CA PHE A 252 -10.19 12.44 7.50
C PHE A 252 -10.82 11.44 8.45
N PHE A 253 -12.12 11.23 8.26
CA PHE A 253 -12.84 10.19 8.95
C PHE A 253 -13.21 9.12 7.94
N GLU A 254 -12.57 7.97 8.05
CA GLU A 254 -12.73 6.85 7.14
C GLU A 254 -13.86 5.94 7.64
N ASN A 255 -14.74 5.56 6.73
CA ASN A 255 -15.85 4.67 7.03
C ASN A 255 -15.87 3.51 6.01
N PHE A 256 -15.20 2.43 6.37
CA PHE A 256 -15.23 1.17 5.64
C PHE A 256 -16.14 0.17 6.36
N SER A 257 -16.54 -0.89 5.70
CA SER A 257 -17.50 -1.88 6.23
C SER A 257 -17.13 -2.47 7.60
N SER A 258 -15.86 -2.44 7.98
CA SER A 258 -15.35 -2.96 9.27
C SER A 258 -14.49 -1.96 10.04
N TYR A 259 -14.29 -0.75 9.52
CA TYR A 259 -13.49 0.29 10.14
C TYR A 259 -14.24 1.63 10.10
N ASN A 260 -14.22 2.34 11.21
CA ASN A 260 -14.80 3.67 11.34
C ASN A 260 -13.91 4.49 12.29
N GLY A 261 -13.08 5.38 11.75
CA GLY A 261 -12.11 6.12 12.54
C GLY A 261 -11.29 7.11 11.72
N GLU A 262 -10.34 7.75 12.39
CA GLU A 262 -9.44 8.71 11.79
C GLU A 262 -8.46 8.03 10.82
N GLY A 263 -8.15 8.73 9.70
CA GLY A 263 -7.20 8.26 8.69
C GLY A 263 -6.53 9.41 7.95
N ASP A 264 -5.20 9.38 7.90
CA ASP A 264 -4.39 10.39 7.22
C ASP A 264 -4.05 10.01 5.76
N HIS A 265 -4.34 8.77 5.34
CA HIS A 265 -4.02 8.27 4.01
C HIS A 265 -4.48 9.19 2.86
N PRO A 266 -5.67 9.81 2.90
CA PRO A 266 -6.07 10.72 1.83
C PRO A 266 -5.14 11.91 1.59
N TYR A 267 -4.33 12.31 2.58
CA TYR A 267 -3.30 13.34 2.41
C TYR A 267 -2.11 12.91 1.55
N SER A 268 -1.92 11.62 1.35
CA SER A 268 -0.86 11.12 0.49
C SER A 268 -1.29 10.95 -0.96
N GLN A 269 -2.60 10.93 -1.23
CA GLN A 269 -3.21 10.73 -2.55
C GLN A 269 -3.41 12.09 -3.23
N LEU A 270 -2.37 12.64 -3.86
CA LEU A 270 -2.37 14.01 -4.38
C LEU A 270 -2.58 14.10 -5.89
N ALA A 271 -2.55 12.97 -6.59
CA ALA A 271 -2.79 12.89 -8.02
C ALA A 271 -3.61 11.64 -8.39
N GLY A 272 -4.29 11.71 -9.53
CA GLY A 272 -5.13 10.59 -9.96
C GLY A 272 -6.40 10.41 -9.12
N SER A 273 -6.98 9.21 -9.20
CA SER A 273 -8.16 8.80 -8.43
C SER A 273 -7.95 7.40 -7.81
N ASP A 274 -6.73 7.02 -7.64
CA ASP A 274 -6.33 5.72 -7.10
C ASP A 274 -5.93 5.82 -5.62
N LEU A 275 -5.42 4.73 -5.05
CA LEU A 275 -5.05 4.64 -3.63
C LEU A 275 -3.54 4.74 -3.39
N PHE A 276 -2.75 4.99 -4.43
CA PHE A 276 -1.31 5.08 -4.31
C PHE A 276 -0.86 6.46 -3.84
N PRO A 277 0.24 6.53 -3.08
CA PRO A 277 0.71 7.80 -2.53
C PRO A 277 1.65 8.53 -3.51
N GLU A 278 1.56 9.86 -3.51
CA GLU A 278 2.53 10.77 -4.14
C GLU A 278 3.55 11.31 -3.16
N VAL A 279 3.29 11.20 -1.85
CA VAL A 279 4.20 11.65 -0.78
C VAL A 279 4.30 10.59 0.31
N MET A 280 5.45 10.51 0.96
CA MET A 280 5.62 9.77 2.20
C MET A 280 5.04 10.59 3.35
N LEU A 281 4.03 10.07 4.02
CA LEU A 281 3.28 10.80 5.04
C LEU A 281 3.54 10.22 6.44
N GLY A 282 3.67 11.08 7.43
CA GLY A 282 3.74 10.67 8.83
C GLY A 282 3.19 11.75 9.76
N ARG A 283 2.73 11.33 10.95
CA ARG A 283 2.22 12.24 11.99
C ARG A 283 3.05 12.12 13.27
N LEU A 284 3.40 13.25 13.84
CA LEU A 284 4.02 13.38 15.16
C LEU A 284 2.94 13.87 16.14
N SER A 285 2.20 12.94 16.73
CA SER A 285 1.13 13.27 17.69
C SER A 285 1.70 13.67 19.04
N PHE A 286 1.25 14.79 19.54
CA PHE A 286 1.61 15.29 20.89
C PHE A 286 0.51 16.18 21.44
N SER A 287 0.39 16.25 22.77
CA SER A 287 -0.55 17.10 23.48
C SER A 287 0.13 18.16 24.35
N SER A 288 1.45 18.05 24.55
CA SER A 288 2.23 18.94 25.41
C SER A 288 3.62 19.23 24.85
N GLN A 289 4.22 20.34 25.30
CA GLN A 289 5.61 20.70 24.99
C GLN A 289 6.59 19.58 25.39
N SER A 290 6.36 18.92 26.52
CA SER A 290 7.23 17.84 27.01
C SER A 290 7.24 16.66 26.04
N GLU A 291 6.08 16.28 25.52
CA GLU A 291 5.96 15.20 24.52
C GLU A 291 6.63 15.60 23.21
N LEU A 292 6.39 16.81 22.71
CA LEU A 292 7.06 17.29 21.49
C LEU A 292 8.58 17.31 21.64
N ASN A 293 9.10 17.78 22.78
CA ASN A 293 10.53 17.75 23.06
C ASN A 293 11.09 16.32 23.04
N THR A 294 10.35 15.37 23.61
CA THR A 294 10.72 13.94 23.62
C THR A 294 10.75 13.37 22.19
N ILE A 295 9.72 13.64 21.40
CA ILE A 295 9.62 13.16 20.01
C ILE A 295 10.77 13.74 19.17
N VAL A 296 10.97 15.04 19.21
CA VAL A 296 12.05 15.71 18.44
C VAL A 296 13.42 15.21 18.89
N GLY A 297 13.64 15.07 20.21
CA GLY A 297 14.90 14.54 20.76
C GLY A 297 15.18 13.11 20.29
N LYS A 298 14.17 12.23 20.33
CA LYS A 298 14.31 10.85 19.83
C LYS A 298 14.66 10.80 18.35
N ASN A 299 13.96 11.58 17.52
CA ASN A 299 14.23 11.61 16.08
C ASN A 299 15.67 12.05 15.78
N ILE A 300 16.10 13.18 16.37
CA ILE A 300 17.45 13.71 16.15
C ILE A 300 18.51 12.75 16.69
N ASN A 301 18.30 12.19 17.87
CA ASN A 301 19.25 11.26 18.47
C ASN A 301 19.39 9.97 17.64
N TYR A 302 18.27 9.42 17.15
CA TYR A 302 18.27 8.24 16.31
C TYR A 302 19.06 8.46 15.01
N GLU A 303 18.83 9.59 14.35
CA GLU A 303 19.47 9.90 13.06
C GLU A 303 20.91 10.40 13.19
N SER A 304 21.28 11.04 14.30
CA SER A 304 22.60 11.66 14.48
C SER A 304 23.62 10.78 15.19
N ALA A 305 23.15 9.86 16.02
CA ALA A 305 24.04 9.01 16.81
C ALA A 305 23.96 7.57 16.31
N PRO A 306 24.93 7.13 15.54
CA PRO A 306 25.03 5.72 15.21
C PRO A 306 25.29 4.94 16.50
N TYR A 307 24.29 4.27 17.01
CA TYR A 307 24.40 3.31 18.11
C TYR A 307 25.04 2.00 17.63
N MET A 308 26.08 2.11 16.81
CA MET A 308 26.81 1.00 16.24
C MET A 308 27.37 0.12 17.35
N GLY A 309 27.05 -1.18 17.30
CA GLY A 309 27.44 -2.16 18.30
C GLY A 309 26.47 -2.37 19.46
N GLU A 310 25.36 -1.67 19.47
CA GLU A 310 24.25 -1.93 20.39
C GLU A 310 23.37 -3.08 19.82
N ASP A 311 22.85 -3.92 20.70
CA ASP A 311 22.09 -5.12 20.32
C ASP A 311 20.61 -4.84 19.98
N TRP A 312 20.11 -3.64 20.26
CA TRP A 312 18.72 -3.30 20.01
C TRP A 312 18.35 -3.25 18.52
N TYR A 313 19.33 -3.13 17.61
CA TYR A 313 19.10 -3.19 16.16
C TYR A 313 18.60 -4.56 15.67
N SER A 314 18.87 -5.61 16.44
CA SER A 314 18.43 -6.97 16.15
C SER A 314 17.23 -7.39 17.02
N ARG A 315 16.57 -6.43 17.66
CA ARG A 315 15.38 -6.67 18.47
C ARG A 315 14.13 -6.07 17.81
N ALA A 316 13.02 -6.74 17.96
CA ALA A 316 11.72 -6.27 17.48
C ALA A 316 10.65 -6.42 18.55
N CYS A 317 9.61 -5.59 18.48
CA CYS A 317 8.42 -5.72 19.30
C CYS A 317 7.20 -5.75 18.39
N LEU A 318 6.44 -6.83 18.47
CA LEU A 318 5.21 -7.03 17.74
C LEU A 318 4.02 -6.91 18.70
N THR A 319 2.96 -6.26 18.27
CA THR A 319 1.75 -6.08 19.09
C THR A 319 0.51 -6.47 18.31
N GLY A 320 -0.33 -7.30 18.89
CA GLY A 320 -1.59 -7.74 18.29
C GLY A 320 -2.73 -7.73 19.31
N ASP A 321 -3.96 -7.56 18.83
CA ASP A 321 -5.16 -7.71 19.65
C ASP A 321 -5.46 -9.21 19.85
N PRO A 322 -5.49 -9.71 21.10
CA PRO A 322 -5.77 -11.13 21.39
C PRO A 322 -7.25 -11.50 21.28
N ASN A 323 -8.13 -10.55 21.01
CA ASN A 323 -9.56 -10.83 20.86
C ASN A 323 -9.86 -11.55 19.54
N THR A 324 -11.02 -12.17 19.45
CA THR A 324 -11.42 -12.92 18.24
C THR A 324 -11.44 -12.07 16.98
N SER A 325 -11.75 -10.77 17.09
CA SER A 325 -11.68 -9.81 16.00
C SER A 325 -10.25 -9.46 15.58
N GLY A 326 -9.26 -9.68 16.44
CA GLY A 326 -7.85 -9.37 16.21
C GLY A 326 -6.99 -10.58 15.81
N ILE A 327 -7.56 -11.77 15.64
CA ILE A 327 -6.80 -12.99 15.34
C ILE A 327 -5.93 -12.86 14.07
N SER A 328 -6.39 -12.12 13.08
CA SER A 328 -5.60 -11.86 11.86
C SER A 328 -4.33 -11.06 12.16
N CYS A 329 -4.36 -10.15 13.14
CA CYS A 329 -3.18 -9.40 13.58
C CYS A 329 -2.15 -10.33 14.23
N ILE A 330 -2.62 -11.32 15.03
CA ILE A 330 -1.73 -12.31 15.66
C ILE A 330 -1.06 -13.17 14.58
N ILE A 331 -1.84 -13.73 13.65
CA ILE A 331 -1.30 -14.55 12.55
C ILE A 331 -0.30 -13.74 11.70
N THR A 332 -0.60 -12.48 11.44
CA THR A 332 0.32 -11.58 10.71
C THR A 332 1.61 -11.37 11.48
N ASN A 333 1.53 -11.15 12.80
CA ASN A 333 2.71 -10.98 13.66
C ASN A 333 3.56 -12.26 13.71
N GLU A 334 2.95 -13.44 13.82
CA GLU A 334 3.65 -14.73 13.76
C GLU A 334 4.43 -14.89 12.43
N ASN A 335 3.81 -14.54 11.29
CA ASN A 335 4.50 -14.55 10.00
C ASN A 335 5.64 -13.50 9.93
N ILE A 336 5.46 -12.33 10.53
CA ILE A 336 6.50 -11.30 10.60
C ILE A 336 7.66 -11.78 11.49
N GLU A 337 7.37 -12.44 12.61
CA GLU A 337 8.38 -13.04 13.49
C GLU A 337 9.25 -14.04 12.73
N GLU A 338 8.65 -14.97 11.97
CA GLU A 338 9.40 -15.92 11.14
C GLU A 338 10.32 -15.22 10.12
N ILE A 339 9.84 -14.14 9.50
CA ILE A 339 10.63 -13.34 8.54
C ILE A 339 11.79 -12.64 9.26
N LEU A 340 11.55 -12.04 10.43
CA LEU A 340 12.57 -11.36 11.22
C LEU A 340 13.67 -12.32 11.68
N GLU A 341 13.30 -13.52 12.12
CA GLU A 341 14.28 -14.58 12.49
C GLU A 341 15.17 -14.97 11.31
N LEU A 342 14.62 -15.08 10.09
CA LEU A 342 15.40 -15.30 8.86
C LEU A 342 16.39 -14.17 8.56
N HIS A 343 16.13 -12.97 9.07
CA HIS A 343 16.99 -11.79 8.97
C HIS A 343 17.85 -11.54 10.22
N GLU A 344 18.09 -12.59 11.01
CA GLU A 344 18.98 -12.57 12.19
C GLU A 344 18.52 -11.68 13.35
N TYR A 345 17.22 -11.40 13.46
CA TYR A 345 16.68 -10.82 14.66
C TYR A 345 16.67 -11.85 15.79
N THR A 346 17.13 -11.47 16.97
CA THR A 346 17.44 -12.41 18.08
C THR A 346 16.55 -12.26 19.31
N ASP A 347 15.75 -11.20 19.40
CA ASP A 347 14.86 -10.88 20.52
C ASP A 347 13.60 -10.22 19.96
N ILE A 348 12.56 -11.03 19.77
CA ILE A 348 11.29 -10.60 19.20
C ILE A 348 10.21 -10.81 20.28
N ASN A 349 9.55 -9.71 20.71
CA ASN A 349 8.55 -9.69 21.79
C ASN A 349 7.21 -9.17 21.28
#